data_d5a8db335116c9049311b652b3b80453
#
_entry.id   d5a8db335116c9049311b652b3b80453
#
_cell.length_a   1.000
_cell.length_b   1.000
_cell.length_c   1.000
_cell.angle_alpha   90.00
_cell.angle_beta   90.00
_cell.angle_gamma   90.00
#
_symmetry.space_group_name_H-M   'P 1'
#
loop_
_entity.id
_entity.type
_entity.pdbx_description
1 polymer ?
#
loop_
_entity_poly.entity_id
_entity_poly.type
_entity_poly.pdbx_seq_one_letter_code
_entity_poly.pdbx_strand_id
1 'polypeptide(L)'
;MKVVIVGGVAGGASAAARLRRLDESAQIIVFERSGYVSYANCGLPYYIGGIIENRDLLTLQTPKSFKSRFNIDVHVHHEVVAIHRDRKAVTVRNLETGAEFEETYDKLILSPGARPIRPPMPGLESKRLFTLRTVEDTLQIRDFVEKEKPRHAVLAGGGFIGLELAENLCEMGVEVTIVQMLDQLLTPLDKDMASFVHARFRAKGVHLMLKTAVSGFEEREGCILTHVDGGEPLCSEMAILAIGVSPDSSLAREAGLALGARGAISVDEHMRTSDPDIYAVGDAVQVRNAVTGSLGLVSLAGPANKQGRIAADHLCGLDSAYHGAYASSVIKVFDMTAAATGINEHAAKEAGLSYEKIVLSPENHASYYPGGRAMTIKLLYEKESLRILGAQIVGFDGVDKRIDVLATAMQAGMKAPELACLDLAYAPPYSSAKDPINMAGFIAENIETGKVKQFHYEDLADLRSRPGVMLLDTRTVGEYAAGHAEGFINIPLDSLRDRLAELDAHQPVY
;
A
#
# COMPACT_ATOMS: atom_id res chain seq x y z
N MET A 1 -5.85 -25.96 -26.18
CA MET A 1 -6.74 -25.04 -25.44
C MET A 1 -6.50 -23.61 -25.91
N LYS A 2 -7.57 -22.84 -26.16
CA LYS A 2 -7.49 -21.42 -26.51
C LYS A 2 -7.86 -20.54 -25.31
N VAL A 3 -6.94 -19.70 -24.86
CA VAL A 3 -7.14 -18.82 -23.71
C VAL A 3 -7.07 -17.38 -24.16
N VAL A 4 -8.14 -16.63 -23.90
CA VAL A 4 -8.19 -15.17 -24.09
C VAL A 4 -7.97 -14.50 -22.74
N ILE A 5 -7.14 -13.46 -22.73
CA ILE A 5 -6.82 -12.68 -21.52
C ILE A 5 -7.13 -11.22 -21.78
N VAL A 6 -7.95 -10.61 -20.90
CA VAL A 6 -8.33 -9.20 -20.96
C VAL A 6 -7.48 -8.42 -19.98
N GLY A 7 -6.60 -7.56 -20.50
CA GLY A 7 -5.61 -6.80 -19.74
C GLY A 7 -4.26 -7.52 -19.60
N GLY A 8 -3.22 -6.86 -20.02
CA GLY A 8 -1.87 -7.42 -20.19
C GLY A 8 -0.81 -6.90 -19.21
N VAL A 9 -1.21 -6.45 -17.99
CA VAL A 9 -0.25 -5.95 -17.00
C VAL A 9 0.03 -7.03 -15.92
N ALA A 10 0.08 -6.74 -14.65
CA ALA A 10 0.58 -7.64 -13.60
C ALA A 10 -0.08 -9.03 -13.61
N GLY A 11 -1.40 -9.10 -13.40
CA GLY A 11 -2.12 -10.38 -13.32
C GLY A 11 -2.19 -11.11 -14.66
N GLY A 12 -2.61 -10.41 -15.73
CA GLY A 12 -2.77 -11.01 -17.05
C GLY A 12 -1.46 -11.45 -17.70
N ALA A 13 -0.41 -10.62 -17.61
CA ALA A 13 0.92 -10.99 -18.13
C ALA A 13 1.52 -12.18 -17.39
N SER A 14 1.34 -12.24 -16.05
CA SER A 14 1.79 -13.37 -15.23
C SER A 14 1.02 -14.64 -15.56
N ALA A 15 -0.29 -14.56 -15.75
CA ALA A 15 -1.11 -15.69 -16.19
C ALA A 15 -0.68 -16.20 -17.57
N ALA A 16 -0.53 -15.31 -18.54
CA ALA A 16 -0.11 -15.66 -19.91
C ALA A 16 1.26 -16.39 -19.93
N ALA A 17 2.26 -15.83 -19.23
CA ALA A 17 3.58 -16.42 -19.16
C ALA A 17 3.60 -17.76 -18.40
N ARG A 18 2.75 -17.91 -17.36
CA ARG A 18 2.61 -19.15 -16.61
C ARG A 18 1.93 -20.23 -17.44
N LEU A 19 0.83 -19.91 -18.10
CA LEU A 19 0.11 -20.81 -19.00
C LEU A 19 1.06 -21.39 -20.07
N ARG A 20 1.86 -20.57 -20.74
CA ARG A 20 2.81 -21.02 -21.73
C ARG A 20 3.83 -22.02 -21.17
N ARG A 21 4.28 -21.83 -19.93
CA ARG A 21 5.21 -22.78 -19.27
C ARG A 21 4.55 -24.11 -18.92
N LEU A 22 3.23 -24.14 -18.79
CA LEU A 22 2.48 -25.35 -18.47
C LEU A 22 1.95 -26.06 -19.71
N ASP A 23 1.60 -25.32 -20.75
CA ASP A 23 1.07 -25.85 -22.01
C ASP A 23 1.66 -25.10 -23.21
N GLU A 24 2.66 -25.72 -23.85
CA GLU A 24 3.29 -25.19 -25.05
C GLU A 24 2.35 -25.16 -26.27
N SER A 25 1.33 -26.02 -26.28
CA SER A 25 0.36 -26.12 -27.38
C SER A 25 -0.80 -25.12 -27.27
N ALA A 26 -0.98 -24.47 -26.13
CA ALA A 26 -2.08 -23.53 -25.91
C ALA A 26 -1.98 -22.32 -26.84
N GLN A 27 -3.10 -21.93 -27.43
CA GLN A 27 -3.24 -20.63 -28.09
C GLN A 27 -3.56 -19.58 -27.04
N ILE A 28 -2.66 -18.61 -26.82
CA ILE A 28 -2.81 -17.57 -25.81
C ILE A 28 -2.87 -16.21 -26.50
N ILE A 29 -4.00 -15.51 -26.30
CA ILE A 29 -4.24 -14.19 -26.90
C ILE A 29 -4.51 -13.19 -25.76
N VAL A 30 -3.80 -12.07 -25.78
CA VAL A 30 -3.98 -10.98 -24.80
C VAL A 30 -4.50 -9.75 -25.53
N PHE A 31 -5.60 -9.18 -25.04
CA PHE A 31 -6.12 -7.89 -25.49
C PHE A 31 -5.86 -6.84 -24.41
N GLU A 32 -5.17 -5.77 -24.79
CA GLU A 32 -4.84 -4.64 -23.93
C GLU A 32 -5.30 -3.34 -24.61
N ARG A 33 -6.13 -2.56 -23.89
CA ARG A 33 -6.66 -1.29 -24.41
C ARG A 33 -5.61 -0.18 -24.50
N SER A 34 -4.61 -0.19 -23.59
CA SER A 34 -3.47 0.73 -23.64
C SER A 34 -2.51 0.37 -24.78
N GLY A 35 -1.64 1.30 -25.14
CA GLY A 35 -0.51 1.05 -26.03
C GLY A 35 0.62 0.25 -25.40
N TYR A 36 0.52 -0.07 -24.12
CA TYR A 36 1.59 -0.69 -23.34
C TYR A 36 1.09 -1.96 -22.64
N VAL A 37 1.93 -2.98 -22.64
CA VAL A 37 1.70 -4.26 -21.96
C VAL A 37 2.87 -4.54 -21.01
N SER A 38 2.61 -5.24 -19.92
CA SER A 38 3.64 -5.63 -18.93
C SER A 38 4.55 -4.46 -18.52
N TYR A 39 3.96 -3.33 -18.19
CA TYR A 39 4.70 -2.16 -17.75
C TYR A 39 4.83 -2.08 -16.22
N ALA A 40 5.87 -1.35 -15.79
CA ALA A 40 6.19 -1.10 -14.38
C ALA A 40 5.25 -0.06 -13.77
N ASN A 41 4.04 -0.46 -13.38
CA ASN A 41 3.02 0.44 -12.84
C ASN A 41 3.53 1.23 -11.63
N CYS A 42 4.26 0.57 -10.72
CA CYS A 42 4.86 1.24 -9.56
C CYS A 42 6.07 2.13 -9.90
N GLY A 43 6.59 2.07 -11.12
CA GLY A 43 7.67 2.93 -11.62
C GLY A 43 7.18 4.28 -12.15
N LEU A 44 5.88 4.44 -12.38
CA LEU A 44 5.31 5.61 -13.04
C LEU A 44 5.57 6.93 -12.29
N PRO A 45 5.38 7.03 -10.96
CA PRO A 45 5.73 8.24 -10.21
C PRO A 45 7.22 8.59 -10.30
N TYR A 46 8.10 7.59 -10.26
CA TYR A 46 9.56 7.76 -10.32
C TYR A 46 10.05 8.19 -11.71
N TYR A 47 9.34 7.81 -12.77
CA TYR A 47 9.60 8.35 -14.11
C TYR A 47 9.18 9.81 -14.20
N ILE A 48 8.04 10.19 -13.63
CA ILE A 48 7.61 11.60 -13.55
C ILE A 48 8.68 12.44 -12.85
N GLY A 49 9.21 11.96 -11.71
CA GLY A 49 10.28 12.60 -10.95
C GLY A 49 11.66 12.58 -11.58
N GLY A 50 11.86 11.85 -12.69
CA GLY A 50 13.16 11.77 -13.37
C GLY A 50 14.15 10.80 -12.72
N ILE A 51 13.75 10.03 -11.69
CA ILE A 51 14.60 8.96 -11.11
C ILE A 51 14.75 7.82 -12.12
N ILE A 52 13.67 7.46 -12.80
CA ILE A 52 13.73 6.61 -14.00
C ILE A 52 13.80 7.54 -15.20
N GLU A 53 14.95 7.63 -15.83
CA GLU A 53 15.18 8.57 -16.94
C GLU A 53 14.71 8.02 -18.28
N ASN A 54 14.94 6.72 -18.51
CA ASN A 54 14.62 6.10 -19.79
C ASN A 54 13.21 5.49 -19.77
N ARG A 55 12.34 6.01 -20.64
CA ARG A 55 10.95 5.54 -20.84
C ARG A 55 10.88 4.04 -21.14
N ASP A 56 11.84 3.50 -21.88
CA ASP A 56 11.80 2.10 -22.27
C ASP A 56 11.91 1.14 -21.08
N LEU A 57 12.49 1.62 -19.94
CA LEU A 57 12.57 0.86 -18.70
C LEU A 57 11.19 0.67 -18.02
N LEU A 58 10.20 1.49 -18.38
CA LEU A 58 8.82 1.29 -17.92
C LEU A 58 8.16 0.06 -18.54
N THR A 59 8.61 -0.38 -19.72
CA THR A 59 8.00 -1.50 -20.45
C THR A 59 8.86 -2.75 -20.28
N LEU A 60 8.44 -3.66 -19.41
CA LEU A 60 9.19 -4.89 -19.12
C LEU A 60 9.12 -5.90 -20.27
N GLN A 61 8.00 -5.94 -21.00
CA GLN A 61 7.79 -6.75 -22.18
C GLN A 61 6.99 -5.94 -23.22
N THR A 62 7.21 -6.24 -24.49
CA THR A 62 6.46 -5.69 -25.62
C THR A 62 5.66 -6.79 -26.32
N PRO A 63 4.68 -6.48 -27.17
CA PRO A 63 3.99 -7.49 -27.98
C PRO A 63 4.98 -8.37 -28.78
N LYS A 64 6.04 -7.76 -29.33
CA LYS A 64 7.10 -8.46 -30.05
C LYS A 64 7.86 -9.45 -29.17
N SER A 65 8.24 -9.02 -27.94
CA SER A 65 8.96 -9.90 -27.02
C SER A 65 8.07 -11.01 -26.45
N PHE A 66 6.76 -10.76 -26.22
CA PHE A 66 5.81 -11.79 -25.86
C PHE A 66 5.69 -12.86 -26.97
N LYS A 67 5.60 -12.43 -28.23
CA LYS A 67 5.55 -13.37 -29.36
C LYS A 67 6.83 -14.18 -29.51
N SER A 68 7.99 -13.52 -29.51
CA SER A 68 9.28 -14.19 -29.76
C SER A 68 9.73 -15.09 -28.61
N ARG A 69 9.48 -14.73 -27.35
CA ARG A 69 9.97 -15.47 -26.17
C ARG A 69 8.97 -16.49 -25.63
N PHE A 70 7.68 -16.20 -25.78
CA PHE A 70 6.62 -16.99 -25.15
C PHE A 70 5.58 -17.49 -26.15
N ASN A 71 5.68 -17.16 -27.44
CA ASN A 71 4.65 -17.48 -28.45
C ASN A 71 3.22 -17.08 -27.99
N ILE A 72 3.10 -15.89 -27.42
CA ILE A 72 1.83 -15.28 -26.98
C ILE A 72 1.49 -14.16 -27.94
N ASP A 73 0.24 -14.13 -28.42
CA ASP A 73 -0.26 -13.07 -29.28
C ASP A 73 -0.84 -11.94 -28.42
N VAL A 74 -0.22 -10.76 -28.48
CA VAL A 74 -0.62 -9.59 -27.71
C VAL A 74 -1.07 -8.49 -28.66
N HIS A 75 -2.30 -8.03 -28.47
CA HIS A 75 -2.91 -6.94 -29.24
C HIS A 75 -3.10 -5.73 -28.32
N VAL A 76 -2.24 -4.72 -28.46
CA VAL A 76 -2.40 -3.40 -27.80
C VAL A 76 -3.38 -2.55 -28.59
N HIS A 77 -3.94 -1.49 -27.99
CA HIS A 77 -5.03 -0.68 -28.55
C HIS A 77 -6.28 -1.50 -28.95
N HIS A 78 -6.49 -2.62 -28.24
CA HIS A 78 -7.64 -3.49 -28.46
C HIS A 78 -8.40 -3.66 -27.15
N GLU A 79 -9.62 -3.14 -27.11
CA GLU A 79 -10.49 -3.21 -25.95
C GLU A 79 -11.56 -4.30 -26.11
N VAL A 80 -11.63 -5.21 -25.15
CA VAL A 80 -12.77 -6.12 -25.05
C VAL A 80 -13.96 -5.34 -24.51
N VAL A 81 -15.03 -5.24 -25.30
CA VAL A 81 -16.20 -4.43 -25.00
C VAL A 81 -17.43 -5.26 -24.60
N ALA A 82 -17.44 -6.57 -24.88
CA ALA A 82 -18.50 -7.47 -24.45
C ALA A 82 -18.00 -8.90 -24.25
N ILE A 83 -18.65 -9.67 -23.37
CA ILE A 83 -18.46 -11.11 -23.17
C ILE A 83 -19.75 -11.83 -23.46
N HIS A 84 -19.71 -12.80 -24.37
CA HIS A 84 -20.81 -13.67 -24.76
C HIS A 84 -20.60 -15.08 -24.20
N ARG A 85 -21.10 -15.30 -22.99
CA ARG A 85 -20.90 -16.54 -22.24
C ARG A 85 -21.51 -17.79 -22.91
N ASP A 86 -22.64 -17.59 -23.54
CA ASP A 86 -23.41 -18.64 -24.22
C ASP A 86 -22.66 -19.30 -25.37
N ARG A 87 -21.84 -18.53 -26.09
CA ARG A 87 -21.06 -18.98 -27.24
C ARG A 87 -19.55 -18.89 -27.03
N LYS A 88 -19.13 -18.58 -25.80
CA LYS A 88 -17.70 -18.45 -25.41
C LYS A 88 -16.92 -17.55 -26.36
N ALA A 89 -17.38 -16.32 -26.52
CA ALA A 89 -16.75 -15.32 -27.37
C ALA A 89 -16.65 -13.97 -26.65
N VAL A 90 -15.71 -13.16 -27.06
CA VAL A 90 -15.64 -11.74 -26.67
C VAL A 90 -15.71 -10.86 -27.90
N THR A 91 -16.37 -9.69 -27.79
CA THR A 91 -16.30 -8.64 -28.80
C THR A 91 -15.13 -7.76 -28.48
N VAL A 92 -14.26 -7.56 -29.46
CA VAL A 92 -13.03 -6.76 -29.36
C VAL A 92 -13.13 -5.58 -30.30
N ARG A 93 -12.85 -4.38 -29.77
CA ARG A 93 -12.79 -3.13 -30.54
C ARG A 93 -11.34 -2.74 -30.71
N ASN A 94 -10.91 -2.57 -31.97
CA ASN A 94 -9.64 -1.90 -32.27
C ASN A 94 -9.84 -0.38 -32.08
N LEU A 95 -9.10 0.20 -31.13
CA LEU A 95 -9.25 1.61 -30.76
C LEU A 95 -8.65 2.60 -31.78
N GLU A 96 -7.79 2.11 -32.68
CA GLU A 96 -7.20 2.96 -33.75
C GLU A 96 -8.13 3.07 -34.94
N THR A 97 -8.83 1.98 -35.29
CA THR A 97 -9.69 1.93 -36.48
C THR A 97 -11.19 2.02 -36.15
N GLY A 98 -11.59 1.78 -34.90
CA GLY A 98 -12.97 1.63 -34.49
C GLY A 98 -13.65 0.33 -34.90
N ALA A 99 -12.94 -0.56 -35.62
CA ALA A 99 -13.50 -1.83 -36.07
C ALA A 99 -13.71 -2.82 -34.90
N GLU A 100 -14.82 -3.54 -34.96
CA GLU A 100 -15.13 -4.59 -33.99
C GLU A 100 -15.06 -5.97 -34.67
N PHE A 101 -14.59 -6.97 -33.91
CA PHE A 101 -14.62 -8.36 -34.30
C PHE A 101 -14.88 -9.27 -33.10
N GLU A 102 -15.24 -10.51 -33.35
CA GLU A 102 -15.41 -11.51 -32.28
C GLU A 102 -14.19 -12.44 -32.22
N GLU A 103 -13.78 -12.75 -30.99
CA GLU A 103 -12.75 -13.73 -30.68
C GLU A 103 -13.29 -14.80 -29.74
N THR A 104 -13.18 -16.08 -30.13
CA THR A 104 -13.68 -17.21 -29.31
C THR A 104 -12.63 -17.66 -28.30
N TYR A 105 -13.08 -18.30 -27.21
CA TYR A 105 -12.19 -18.86 -26.20
C TYR A 105 -12.68 -20.22 -25.68
N ASP A 106 -11.78 -21.06 -25.23
CA ASP A 106 -12.10 -22.18 -24.34
C ASP A 106 -12.17 -21.71 -22.90
N LYS A 107 -11.22 -20.83 -22.50
CA LYS A 107 -11.13 -20.18 -21.20
C LYS A 107 -10.82 -18.70 -21.35
N LEU A 108 -11.37 -17.89 -20.43
CA LEU A 108 -11.21 -16.45 -20.38
C LEU A 108 -10.60 -16.03 -19.05
N ILE A 109 -9.60 -15.15 -19.06
CA ILE A 109 -9.04 -14.54 -17.85
C ILE A 109 -9.29 -13.02 -17.90
N LEU A 110 -10.00 -12.48 -16.91
CA LEU A 110 -10.23 -11.06 -16.75
C LEU A 110 -9.19 -10.46 -15.82
N SER A 111 -8.39 -9.55 -16.33
CA SER A 111 -7.39 -8.76 -15.60
C SER A 111 -7.48 -7.27 -15.94
N PRO A 112 -8.69 -6.66 -15.92
CA PRO A 112 -8.90 -5.28 -16.37
C PRO A 112 -8.33 -4.25 -15.39
N GLY A 113 -7.94 -4.66 -14.18
CA GLY A 113 -7.36 -3.81 -13.16
C GLY A 113 -8.39 -2.94 -12.45
N ALA A 114 -8.01 -1.70 -12.16
CA ALA A 114 -8.85 -0.72 -11.49
C ALA A 114 -8.76 0.64 -12.21
N ARG A 115 -9.75 1.50 -11.98
CA ARG A 115 -9.80 2.87 -12.50
C ARG A 115 -9.63 3.87 -11.37
N PRO A 116 -8.99 5.04 -11.60
CA PRO A 116 -9.00 6.14 -10.65
C PRO A 116 -10.43 6.53 -10.29
N ILE A 117 -10.68 6.80 -9.01
CA ILE A 117 -11.97 7.31 -8.56
C ILE A 117 -12.09 8.76 -8.99
N ARG A 118 -13.14 9.07 -9.78
CA ARG A 118 -13.52 10.43 -10.20
C ARG A 118 -14.96 10.68 -9.78
N PRO A 119 -15.20 11.16 -8.53
CA PRO A 119 -16.57 11.44 -8.07
C PRO A 119 -17.17 12.60 -8.89
N PRO A 120 -18.49 12.66 -9.03
CA PRO A 120 -19.13 13.74 -9.75
C PRO A 120 -18.90 15.07 -9.01
N MET A 121 -18.01 15.90 -9.56
CA MET A 121 -17.68 17.23 -9.07
C MET A 121 -17.35 18.16 -10.24
N PRO A 122 -17.47 19.50 -10.06
CA PRO A 122 -17.14 20.47 -11.11
C PRO A 122 -15.66 20.37 -11.51
N GLY A 123 -15.37 20.65 -12.77
CA GLY A 123 -14.02 20.89 -13.27
C GLY A 123 -13.16 19.65 -13.54
N LEU A 124 -13.74 18.44 -13.55
CA LEU A 124 -13.00 17.20 -13.84
C LEU A 124 -12.40 17.15 -15.25
N GLU A 125 -12.86 17.98 -16.17
CA GLU A 125 -12.41 18.04 -17.57
C GLU A 125 -11.26 19.04 -17.78
N SER A 126 -10.73 19.66 -16.70
CA SER A 126 -9.61 20.59 -16.80
C SER A 126 -8.36 19.91 -17.35
N LYS A 127 -7.68 20.60 -18.27
CA LYS A 127 -6.39 20.15 -18.83
C LYS A 127 -5.23 20.22 -17.83
N ARG A 128 -5.45 20.87 -16.68
CA ARG A 128 -4.48 20.99 -15.58
C ARG A 128 -4.74 20.01 -14.45
N LEU A 129 -5.81 19.19 -14.58
CA LEU A 129 -6.16 18.13 -13.63
C LEU A 129 -5.75 16.77 -14.17
N PHE A 130 -4.95 16.05 -13.43
CA PHE A 130 -4.42 14.74 -13.81
C PHE A 130 -4.89 13.65 -12.87
N THR A 131 -4.87 12.41 -13.37
CA THR A 131 -4.90 11.18 -12.60
C THR A 131 -3.70 10.35 -13.03
N LEU A 132 -3.23 9.42 -12.19
CA LEU A 132 -2.12 8.54 -12.54
C LEU A 132 -2.53 7.08 -12.42
N ARG A 133 -2.52 6.36 -13.55
CA ARG A 133 -2.79 4.94 -13.60
C ARG A 133 -2.05 4.21 -14.72
N THR A 134 -1.84 4.85 -15.86
CA THR A 134 -1.29 4.25 -17.07
C THR A 134 0.03 4.93 -17.48
N VAL A 135 0.71 4.33 -18.46
CA VAL A 135 1.90 4.96 -19.06
C VAL A 135 1.51 6.25 -19.77
N GLU A 136 0.35 6.27 -20.42
CA GLU A 136 -0.18 7.46 -21.10
C GLU A 136 -0.39 8.61 -20.12
N ASP A 137 -1.02 8.36 -18.96
CA ASP A 137 -1.16 9.37 -17.90
C ASP A 137 0.21 9.92 -17.46
N THR A 138 1.16 9.01 -17.27
CA THR A 138 2.53 9.34 -16.87
C THR A 138 3.21 10.27 -17.87
N LEU A 139 3.09 9.96 -19.15
CA LEU A 139 3.67 10.76 -20.23
C LEU A 139 3.03 12.13 -20.30
N GLN A 140 1.70 12.22 -20.10
CA GLN A 140 0.98 13.51 -20.06
C GLN A 140 1.44 14.37 -18.87
N ILE A 141 1.57 13.78 -17.67
CA ILE A 141 2.05 14.51 -16.50
C ILE A 141 3.49 14.96 -16.69
N ARG A 142 4.37 14.07 -17.17
CA ARG A 142 5.79 14.38 -17.41
C ARG A 142 5.95 15.50 -18.44
N ASP A 143 5.22 15.40 -19.57
CA ASP A 143 5.25 16.41 -20.62
C ASP A 143 4.74 17.78 -20.11
N PHE A 144 3.69 17.78 -19.29
CA PHE A 144 3.19 18.99 -18.65
C PHE A 144 4.24 19.61 -17.72
N VAL A 145 4.84 18.81 -16.84
CA VAL A 145 5.87 19.30 -15.90
C VAL A 145 7.08 19.88 -16.64
N GLU A 146 7.54 19.24 -17.70
CA GLU A 146 8.68 19.70 -18.48
C GLU A 146 8.40 20.99 -19.27
N LYS A 147 7.18 21.14 -19.84
CA LYS A 147 6.80 22.29 -20.66
C LYS A 147 6.35 23.48 -19.84
N GLU A 148 5.42 23.26 -18.91
CA GLU A 148 4.78 24.32 -18.13
C GLU A 148 5.61 24.72 -16.90
N LYS A 149 6.51 23.86 -16.43
CA LYS A 149 7.38 24.07 -15.26
C LYS A 149 6.59 24.60 -14.05
N PRO A 150 5.58 23.86 -13.58
CA PRO A 150 4.73 24.28 -12.50
C PRO A 150 5.54 24.57 -11.25
N ARG A 151 5.23 25.66 -10.55
CA ARG A 151 5.84 26.00 -9.25
C ARG A 151 5.06 25.41 -8.10
N HIS A 152 3.73 25.24 -8.28
CA HIS A 152 2.84 24.67 -7.26
C HIS A 152 2.00 23.54 -7.84
N ALA A 153 1.82 22.49 -7.06
CA ALA A 153 0.92 21.39 -7.35
C ALA A 153 0.03 21.08 -6.15
N VAL A 154 -1.25 20.84 -6.39
CA VAL A 154 -2.19 20.34 -5.39
C VAL A 154 -2.51 18.88 -5.66
N LEU A 155 -2.28 18.02 -4.67
CA LEU A 155 -2.60 16.60 -4.74
C LEU A 155 -3.80 16.30 -3.82
N ALA A 156 -4.89 15.86 -4.40
CA ALA A 156 -6.05 15.38 -3.66
C ALA A 156 -5.86 13.88 -3.36
N GLY A 157 -5.65 13.55 -2.08
CA GLY A 157 -5.47 12.18 -1.60
C GLY A 157 -4.07 11.86 -1.07
N GLY A 158 -4.03 11.29 0.13
CA GLY A 158 -2.83 10.93 0.89
C GLY A 158 -2.52 9.42 0.91
N GLY A 159 -2.89 8.69 -0.16
CA GLY A 159 -2.54 7.29 -0.38
C GLY A 159 -1.18 7.13 -1.08
N PHE A 160 -0.77 5.88 -1.36
CA PHE A 160 0.54 5.56 -1.96
C PHE A 160 0.85 6.40 -3.20
N ILE A 161 -0.03 6.41 -4.20
CA ILE A 161 0.18 7.15 -5.46
C ILE A 161 0.36 8.65 -5.21
N GLY A 162 -0.50 9.23 -4.36
CA GLY A 162 -0.42 10.65 -4.01
C GLY A 162 0.89 11.01 -3.33
N LEU A 163 1.36 10.18 -2.42
CA LEU A 163 2.59 10.43 -1.65
C LEU A 163 3.85 10.24 -2.50
N GLU A 164 3.89 9.21 -3.34
CA GLU A 164 5.01 9.01 -4.28
C GLU A 164 5.11 10.16 -5.29
N LEU A 165 3.96 10.64 -5.81
CA LEU A 165 3.94 11.82 -6.68
C LEU A 165 4.36 13.09 -5.93
N ALA A 166 3.88 13.27 -4.69
CA ALA A 166 4.26 14.43 -3.87
C ALA A 166 5.76 14.50 -3.62
N GLU A 167 6.38 13.36 -3.28
CA GLU A 167 7.83 13.25 -3.10
C GLU A 167 8.56 13.61 -4.39
N ASN A 168 8.19 12.97 -5.50
CA ASN A 168 8.87 13.15 -6.79
C ASN A 168 8.73 14.59 -7.32
N LEU A 169 7.56 15.21 -7.22
CA LEU A 169 7.38 16.61 -7.61
C LEU A 169 8.16 17.58 -6.69
N CYS A 170 8.15 17.32 -5.38
CA CYS A 170 8.91 18.12 -4.42
C CYS A 170 10.43 18.05 -4.70
N GLU A 171 10.96 16.88 -5.02
CA GLU A 171 12.38 16.71 -5.38
C GLU A 171 12.74 17.39 -6.71
N MET A 172 11.77 17.62 -7.59
CA MET A 172 11.93 18.46 -8.78
C MET A 172 11.82 19.96 -8.51
N GLY A 173 11.60 20.38 -7.27
CA GLY A 173 11.48 21.78 -6.86
C GLY A 173 10.08 22.36 -6.99
N VAL A 174 9.05 21.55 -7.14
CA VAL A 174 7.65 21.97 -7.12
C VAL A 174 7.17 22.07 -5.67
N GLU A 175 6.55 23.18 -5.29
CA GLU A 175 5.85 23.30 -4.01
C GLU A 175 4.58 22.45 -4.02
N VAL A 176 4.44 21.57 -3.05
CA VAL A 176 3.35 20.59 -3.03
C VAL A 176 2.43 20.81 -1.84
N THR A 177 1.12 20.85 -2.12
CA THR A 177 0.07 20.77 -1.09
C THR A 177 -0.69 19.46 -1.26
N ILE A 178 -0.76 18.65 -0.19
CA ILE A 178 -1.59 17.46 -0.13
C ILE A 178 -2.87 17.79 0.63
N VAL A 179 -4.01 17.60 -0.02
CA VAL A 179 -5.34 17.72 0.57
C VAL A 179 -5.89 16.33 0.83
N GLN A 180 -6.15 16.01 2.09
CA GLN A 180 -6.61 14.69 2.53
C GLN A 180 -7.87 14.79 3.38
N MET A 181 -8.93 14.12 2.96
CA MET A 181 -10.22 14.11 3.67
C MET A 181 -10.12 13.50 5.07
N LEU A 182 -9.29 12.49 5.24
CA LEU A 182 -9.04 11.87 6.54
C LEU A 182 -8.05 12.69 7.38
N ASP A 183 -7.96 12.36 8.66
CA ASP A 183 -7.04 13.03 9.59
C ASP A 183 -5.61 12.48 9.53
N GLN A 184 -5.33 11.59 8.59
CA GLN A 184 -4.01 11.02 8.36
C GLN A 184 -3.73 10.68 6.90
N LEU A 185 -2.45 10.59 6.56
CA LEU A 185 -1.91 9.96 5.37
C LEU A 185 -1.74 8.46 5.61
N LEU A 186 -1.62 7.64 4.55
CA LEU A 186 -1.32 6.21 4.61
C LEU A 186 -2.21 5.44 5.59
N THR A 187 -3.46 5.24 5.24
CA THR A 187 -4.46 4.53 6.06
C THR A 187 -4.09 3.09 6.48
N PRO A 188 -3.14 2.37 5.86
CA PRO A 188 -2.65 1.12 6.44
C PRO A 188 -1.90 1.29 7.76
N LEU A 189 -1.38 2.49 8.05
CA LEU A 189 -0.78 2.82 9.34
C LEU A 189 -1.85 3.27 10.34
N ASP A 190 -1.59 3.09 11.63
CA ASP A 190 -2.32 3.79 12.68
C ASP A 190 -1.87 5.24 12.78
N LYS A 191 -2.67 6.09 13.44
CA LYS A 191 -2.44 7.53 13.50
C LYS A 191 -1.12 7.93 14.15
N ASP A 192 -0.70 7.22 15.19
CA ASP A 192 0.58 7.41 15.86
C ASP A 192 1.74 7.13 14.90
N MET A 193 1.68 6.03 14.14
CA MET A 193 2.68 5.67 13.14
C MET A 193 2.66 6.61 11.93
N ALA A 194 1.48 7.01 11.45
CA ALA A 194 1.33 7.99 10.38
C ALA A 194 1.89 9.37 10.74
N SER A 195 1.97 9.72 12.04
CA SER A 195 2.51 10.99 12.50
C SER A 195 3.97 11.22 12.08
N PHE A 196 4.79 10.16 12.02
CA PHE A 196 6.16 10.22 11.52
C PHE A 196 6.20 10.59 10.04
N VAL A 197 5.29 10.03 9.23
CA VAL A 197 5.14 10.36 7.82
C VAL A 197 4.73 11.81 7.65
N HIS A 198 3.74 12.30 8.44
CA HIS A 198 3.33 13.71 8.43
C HIS A 198 4.49 14.64 8.77
N ALA A 199 5.24 14.33 9.83
CA ALA A 199 6.39 15.12 10.25
C ALA A 199 7.44 15.18 9.14
N ARG A 200 7.69 14.05 8.43
CA ARG A 200 8.67 14.00 7.36
C ARG A 200 8.27 14.83 6.16
N PHE A 201 7.01 14.73 5.69
CA PHE A 201 6.51 15.55 4.59
C PHE A 201 6.61 17.05 4.92
N ARG A 202 6.18 17.46 6.13
CA ARG A 202 6.29 18.86 6.58
C ARG A 202 7.74 19.33 6.64
N ALA A 203 8.66 18.52 7.16
CA ALA A 203 10.09 18.84 7.21
C ALA A 203 10.72 19.00 5.81
N LYS A 204 10.12 18.42 4.80
CA LYS A 204 10.50 18.55 3.38
C LYS A 204 9.78 19.68 2.65
N GLY A 205 9.00 20.49 3.37
CA GLY A 205 8.29 21.65 2.81
C GLY A 205 6.94 21.35 2.17
N VAL A 206 6.44 20.12 2.29
CA VAL A 206 5.10 19.78 1.77
C VAL A 206 4.02 20.27 2.72
N HIS A 207 3.05 21.00 2.21
CA HIS A 207 1.88 21.45 2.96
C HIS A 207 0.86 20.30 3.09
N LEU A 208 0.43 20.02 4.33
CA LEU A 208 -0.59 18.99 4.60
C LEU A 208 -1.88 19.63 5.11
N MET A 209 -2.95 19.51 4.34
CA MET A 209 -4.32 19.85 4.71
C MET A 209 -5.08 18.56 5.01
N LEU A 210 -5.04 18.13 6.26
CA LEU A 210 -5.76 16.95 6.75
C LEU A 210 -7.17 17.34 7.18
N LYS A 211 -8.11 16.38 7.22
CA LYS A 211 -9.54 16.58 7.50
C LYS A 211 -10.19 17.58 6.54
N THR A 212 -9.69 17.65 5.31
CA THR A 212 -10.13 18.59 4.29
C THR A 212 -10.50 17.81 3.04
N ALA A 213 -11.73 17.95 2.57
CA ALA A 213 -12.17 17.34 1.32
C ALA A 213 -12.06 18.33 0.16
N VAL A 214 -11.72 17.80 -1.02
CA VAL A 214 -11.82 18.56 -2.27
C VAL A 214 -13.25 18.45 -2.78
N SER A 215 -13.87 19.60 -3.10
CA SER A 215 -15.25 19.69 -3.57
C SER A 215 -15.38 20.02 -5.08
N GLY A 216 -14.29 20.42 -5.73
CA GLY A 216 -14.30 20.69 -7.15
C GLY A 216 -13.03 21.39 -7.64
N PHE A 217 -13.01 21.61 -8.94
CA PHE A 217 -11.91 22.32 -9.64
C PHE A 217 -12.48 23.39 -10.55
N GLU A 218 -11.71 24.45 -10.79
CA GLU A 218 -12.05 25.51 -11.72
C GLU A 218 -10.79 25.94 -12.46
N GLU A 219 -10.76 25.74 -13.78
CA GLU A 219 -9.64 26.18 -14.59
C GLU A 219 -9.71 27.68 -14.83
N ARG A 220 -8.62 28.39 -14.59
CA ARG A 220 -8.44 29.81 -14.89
C ARG A 220 -7.21 30.02 -15.77
N GLU A 221 -7.03 31.22 -16.28
CA GLU A 221 -5.85 31.56 -17.06
C GLU A 221 -4.58 31.34 -16.23
N GLY A 222 -3.75 30.40 -16.67
CA GLY A 222 -2.47 30.06 -16.04
C GLY A 222 -2.54 29.15 -14.82
N CYS A 223 -3.71 28.89 -14.21
CA CYS A 223 -3.82 28.05 -13.02
C CYS A 223 -5.11 27.22 -12.96
N ILE A 224 -5.15 26.31 -12.01
CA ILE A 224 -6.35 25.56 -11.58
C ILE A 224 -6.63 25.89 -10.11
N LEU A 225 -7.86 26.28 -9.81
CA LEU A 225 -8.34 26.42 -8.45
C LEU A 225 -8.86 25.08 -7.96
N THR A 226 -8.32 24.60 -6.86
CA THR A 226 -8.85 23.43 -6.13
C THR A 226 -9.72 23.94 -4.99
N HIS A 227 -11.03 23.72 -5.09
CA HIS A 227 -11.99 24.08 -4.05
C HIS A 227 -11.95 23.05 -2.92
N VAL A 228 -11.85 23.52 -1.69
CA VAL A 228 -11.77 22.71 -0.49
C VAL A 228 -12.88 23.08 0.49
N ASP A 229 -13.35 22.11 1.27
CA ASP A 229 -14.38 22.34 2.27
C ASP A 229 -13.88 23.26 3.39
N GLY A 230 -14.63 24.34 3.64
CA GLY A 230 -14.37 25.25 4.77
C GLY A 230 -13.13 26.13 4.62
N GLY A 231 -12.52 26.21 3.42
CA GLY A 231 -11.34 27.01 3.14
C GLY A 231 -11.43 27.84 1.85
N GLU A 232 -10.45 28.71 1.65
CA GLU A 232 -10.26 29.40 0.39
C GLU A 232 -9.75 28.43 -0.69
N PRO A 233 -10.14 28.61 -1.96
CA PRO A 233 -9.61 27.78 -3.04
C PRO A 233 -8.09 27.89 -3.18
N LEU A 234 -7.45 26.76 -3.41
CA LEU A 234 -6.00 26.69 -3.63
C LEU A 234 -5.69 26.91 -5.12
N CYS A 235 -4.90 27.93 -5.43
CA CYS A 235 -4.43 28.18 -6.79
C CYS A 235 -3.11 27.45 -7.02
N SER A 236 -3.03 26.64 -8.09
CA SER A 236 -1.82 25.92 -8.50
C SER A 236 -1.74 25.84 -10.01
N GLU A 237 -0.56 25.58 -10.56
CA GLU A 237 -0.43 25.38 -12.00
C GLU A 237 -0.89 23.99 -12.45
N MET A 238 -0.93 23.01 -11.51
CA MET A 238 -1.47 21.67 -11.77
C MET A 238 -2.15 21.09 -10.54
N ALA A 239 -3.11 20.19 -10.76
CA ALA A 239 -3.72 19.39 -9.70
C ALA A 239 -3.71 17.90 -10.09
N ILE A 240 -3.60 17.02 -9.09
CA ILE A 240 -3.62 15.58 -9.27
C ILE A 240 -4.69 14.97 -8.36
N LEU A 241 -5.61 14.20 -8.94
CA LEU A 241 -6.66 13.50 -8.22
C LEU A 241 -6.20 12.06 -7.94
N ALA A 242 -5.78 11.78 -6.72
CA ALA A 242 -5.22 10.51 -6.25
C ALA A 242 -6.00 9.95 -5.03
N ILE A 243 -7.33 10.08 -5.02
CA ILE A 243 -8.23 9.72 -3.91
C ILE A 243 -8.56 8.22 -3.84
N GLY A 244 -7.89 7.41 -4.63
CA GLY A 244 -8.03 5.96 -4.65
C GLY A 244 -8.47 5.41 -6.00
N VAL A 245 -8.70 4.09 -6.01
CA VAL A 245 -9.10 3.35 -7.22
C VAL A 245 -10.35 2.51 -6.94
N SER A 246 -11.14 2.24 -7.98
CA SER A 246 -12.25 1.31 -7.96
C SER A 246 -12.00 0.16 -8.94
N PRO A 247 -12.44 -1.08 -8.63
CA PRO A 247 -12.35 -2.21 -9.55
C PRO A 247 -12.95 -1.89 -10.91
N ASP A 248 -12.25 -2.22 -11.99
CA ASP A 248 -12.80 -2.13 -13.34
C ASP A 248 -13.61 -3.40 -13.66
N SER A 249 -14.81 -3.47 -13.13
CA SER A 249 -15.69 -4.64 -13.21
C SER A 249 -16.87 -4.47 -14.15
N SER A 250 -16.92 -3.40 -14.95
CA SER A 250 -18.04 -3.12 -15.87
C SER A 250 -18.31 -4.29 -16.82
N LEU A 251 -17.27 -4.79 -17.47
CA LEU A 251 -17.33 -5.92 -18.40
C LEU A 251 -17.90 -7.19 -17.73
N ALA A 252 -17.46 -7.49 -16.51
CA ALA A 252 -17.95 -8.64 -15.74
C ALA A 252 -19.41 -8.46 -15.32
N ARG A 253 -19.81 -7.25 -14.93
CA ARG A 253 -21.19 -6.90 -14.57
C ARG A 253 -22.14 -7.08 -15.75
N GLU A 254 -21.78 -6.54 -16.91
CA GLU A 254 -22.56 -6.61 -18.14
C GLU A 254 -22.70 -8.06 -18.63
N ALA A 255 -21.68 -8.89 -18.41
CA ALA A 255 -21.72 -10.32 -18.68
C ALA A 255 -22.53 -11.13 -17.62
N GLY A 256 -23.07 -10.50 -16.57
CA GLY A 256 -23.84 -11.17 -15.52
C GLY A 256 -22.99 -12.06 -14.61
N LEU A 257 -21.70 -11.76 -14.45
CA LEU A 257 -20.85 -12.42 -13.45
C LEU A 257 -21.11 -11.85 -12.05
N ALA A 258 -20.96 -12.70 -11.02
CA ALA A 258 -21.17 -12.30 -9.64
C ALA A 258 -20.12 -11.26 -9.21
N LEU A 259 -20.60 -10.19 -8.55
CA LEU A 259 -19.78 -9.15 -7.95
C LEU A 259 -19.89 -9.20 -6.42
N GLY A 260 -18.82 -8.87 -5.75
CA GLY A 260 -18.72 -8.84 -4.30
C GLY A 260 -18.47 -7.45 -3.73
N ALA A 261 -17.64 -7.38 -2.71
CA ALA A 261 -17.33 -6.17 -1.97
C ALA A 261 -16.92 -5.02 -2.91
N ARG A 262 -17.55 -3.85 -2.73
CA ARG A 262 -17.28 -2.62 -3.49
C ARG A 262 -17.35 -2.78 -5.01
N GLY A 263 -18.13 -3.75 -5.50
CA GLY A 263 -18.31 -4.02 -6.92
C GLY A 263 -17.16 -4.80 -7.57
N ALA A 264 -16.26 -5.38 -6.82
CA ALA A 264 -15.20 -6.24 -7.33
C ALA A 264 -15.75 -7.56 -7.86
N ILE A 265 -15.05 -8.18 -8.80
CA ILE A 265 -15.44 -9.49 -9.33
C ILE A 265 -15.27 -10.54 -8.23
N SER A 266 -16.34 -11.30 -7.96
CA SER A 266 -16.29 -12.40 -6.99
C SER A 266 -15.58 -13.59 -7.61
N VAL A 267 -14.59 -14.13 -6.89
CA VAL A 267 -13.81 -15.30 -7.30
C VAL A 267 -13.65 -16.27 -6.14
N ASP A 268 -13.47 -17.55 -6.47
CA ASP A 268 -13.08 -18.58 -5.51
C ASP A 268 -11.56 -18.57 -5.24
N GLU A 269 -11.09 -19.51 -4.45
CA GLU A 269 -9.66 -19.63 -4.12
C GLU A 269 -8.77 -20.00 -5.31
N HIS A 270 -9.36 -20.48 -6.40
CA HIS A 270 -8.67 -20.78 -7.66
C HIS A 270 -8.75 -19.63 -8.68
N MET A 271 -9.27 -18.46 -8.25
CA MET A 271 -9.54 -17.28 -9.11
C MET A 271 -10.63 -17.48 -10.15
N ARG A 272 -11.49 -18.50 -10.00
CA ARG A 272 -12.60 -18.77 -10.88
C ARG A 272 -13.78 -17.90 -10.48
N THR A 273 -14.47 -17.32 -11.46
CA THR A 273 -15.69 -16.51 -11.26
C THR A 273 -16.93 -17.40 -11.06
N SER A 274 -18.11 -16.81 -11.07
CA SER A 274 -19.39 -17.55 -11.11
C SER A 274 -19.61 -18.34 -12.40
N ASP A 275 -18.74 -18.18 -13.40
CA ASP A 275 -18.71 -18.97 -14.63
C ASP A 275 -17.48 -19.87 -14.61
N PRO A 276 -17.62 -21.20 -14.81
CA PRO A 276 -16.51 -22.16 -14.70
C PRO A 276 -15.45 -22.00 -15.79
N ASP A 277 -15.74 -21.27 -16.85
CA ASP A 277 -14.80 -21.02 -17.94
C ASP A 277 -14.17 -19.63 -17.88
N ILE A 278 -14.54 -18.81 -16.88
CA ILE A 278 -14.05 -17.44 -16.72
C ILE A 278 -13.37 -17.29 -15.37
N TYR A 279 -12.12 -16.81 -15.41
CA TYR A 279 -11.30 -16.46 -14.26
C TYR A 279 -11.13 -14.95 -14.17
N ALA A 280 -10.83 -14.44 -12.99
CA ALA A 280 -10.50 -13.02 -12.82
C ALA A 280 -9.36 -12.84 -11.82
N VAL A 281 -8.47 -11.87 -12.05
CA VAL A 281 -7.27 -11.64 -11.26
C VAL A 281 -6.91 -10.14 -11.16
N GLY A 282 -6.09 -9.78 -10.19
CA GLY A 282 -5.56 -8.42 -9.98
C GLY A 282 -6.54 -7.50 -9.27
N ASP A 283 -6.41 -6.19 -9.51
CA ASP A 283 -7.13 -5.14 -8.76
C ASP A 283 -8.65 -5.15 -8.99
N ALA A 284 -9.13 -5.92 -9.97
CA ALA A 284 -10.55 -6.05 -10.28
C ALA A 284 -11.29 -7.04 -9.38
N VAL A 285 -10.58 -7.91 -8.63
CA VAL A 285 -11.19 -8.98 -7.85
C VAL A 285 -11.27 -8.67 -6.37
N GLN A 286 -12.25 -9.27 -5.69
CA GLN A 286 -12.28 -9.29 -4.24
C GLN A 286 -11.20 -10.23 -3.69
N VAL A 287 -10.63 -9.86 -2.56
CA VAL A 287 -9.56 -10.61 -1.89
C VAL A 287 -9.95 -10.88 -0.44
N ARG A 288 -9.68 -12.09 0.04
CA ARG A 288 -9.81 -12.44 1.46
C ARG A 288 -8.65 -11.80 2.25
N ASN A 289 -8.96 -11.09 3.33
CA ASN A 289 -7.95 -10.69 4.31
C ASN A 289 -7.50 -11.93 5.09
N ALA A 290 -6.20 -12.21 5.08
CA ALA A 290 -5.66 -13.43 5.70
C ALA A 290 -5.73 -13.44 7.24
N VAL A 291 -5.94 -12.29 7.87
CA VAL A 291 -6.06 -12.15 9.33
C VAL A 291 -7.51 -12.30 9.78
N THR A 292 -8.41 -11.51 9.20
CA THR A 292 -9.83 -11.43 9.62
C THR A 292 -10.76 -12.38 8.87
N GLY A 293 -10.33 -12.90 7.70
CA GLY A 293 -11.18 -13.67 6.81
C GLY A 293 -12.20 -12.85 6.02
N SER A 294 -12.31 -11.52 6.29
CA SER A 294 -13.24 -10.64 5.58
C SER A 294 -12.86 -10.46 4.11
N LEU A 295 -13.84 -10.17 3.28
CA LEU A 295 -13.64 -9.91 1.85
C LEU A 295 -13.50 -8.41 1.61
N GLY A 296 -12.49 -8.00 0.84
CA GLY A 296 -12.21 -6.61 0.53
C GLY A 296 -11.44 -6.44 -0.77
N LEU A 297 -10.73 -5.34 -0.89
CA LEU A 297 -9.86 -5.00 -2.02
C LEU A 297 -8.40 -4.92 -1.56
N VAL A 298 -7.51 -5.49 -2.36
CA VAL A 298 -6.06 -5.37 -2.15
C VAL A 298 -5.41 -5.07 -3.50
N SER A 299 -5.29 -3.80 -3.83
CA SER A 299 -4.73 -3.31 -5.10
C SER A 299 -3.20 -3.23 -5.01
N LEU A 300 -2.55 -4.40 -5.00
CA LEU A 300 -1.10 -4.56 -4.91
C LEU A 300 -0.58 -5.54 -5.97
N ALA A 301 0.61 -5.27 -6.50
CA ALA A 301 1.22 -6.07 -7.56
C ALA A 301 1.54 -7.52 -7.11
N GLY A 302 1.96 -7.72 -5.86
CA GLY A 302 2.26 -9.04 -5.30
C GLY A 302 1.06 -10.01 -5.36
N PRO A 303 -0.11 -9.65 -4.79
CA PRO A 303 -1.36 -10.39 -4.96
C PRO A 303 -1.72 -10.63 -6.43
N ALA A 304 -1.71 -9.61 -7.28
CA ALA A 304 -2.07 -9.73 -8.70
C ALA A 304 -1.22 -10.77 -9.44
N ASN A 305 0.10 -10.76 -9.22
CA ASN A 305 1.02 -11.74 -9.82
C ASN A 305 0.77 -13.17 -9.33
N LYS A 306 0.53 -13.36 -8.02
CA LYS A 306 0.21 -14.67 -7.43
C LYS A 306 -1.11 -15.20 -7.96
N GLN A 307 -2.14 -14.37 -8.04
CA GLN A 307 -3.46 -14.71 -8.58
C GLN A 307 -3.37 -15.12 -10.04
N GLY A 308 -2.63 -14.37 -10.88
CA GLY A 308 -2.40 -14.73 -12.28
C GLY A 308 -1.74 -16.10 -12.43
N ARG A 309 -0.76 -16.41 -11.59
CA ARG A 309 -0.13 -17.73 -11.53
C ARG A 309 -1.11 -18.83 -11.15
N ILE A 310 -1.91 -18.62 -10.09
CA ILE A 310 -2.86 -19.59 -9.58
C ILE A 310 -3.97 -19.86 -10.60
N ALA A 311 -4.51 -18.82 -11.25
CA ALA A 311 -5.48 -18.99 -12.33
C ALA A 311 -4.93 -19.87 -13.46
N ALA A 312 -3.68 -19.63 -13.88
CA ALA A 312 -3.01 -20.43 -14.91
C ALA A 312 -2.76 -21.87 -14.46
N ASP A 313 -2.31 -22.09 -13.23
CA ASP A 313 -2.09 -23.40 -12.64
C ASP A 313 -3.39 -24.20 -12.63
N HIS A 314 -4.48 -23.61 -12.11
CA HIS A 314 -5.79 -24.30 -12.04
C HIS A 314 -6.38 -24.57 -13.44
N LEU A 315 -6.23 -23.66 -14.41
CA LEU A 315 -6.61 -23.88 -15.81
C LEU A 315 -5.94 -25.11 -16.44
N CYS A 316 -4.71 -25.38 -16.00
CA CYS A 316 -3.93 -26.53 -16.46
C CYS A 316 -4.09 -27.78 -15.56
N GLY A 317 -5.06 -27.80 -14.66
CA GLY A 317 -5.40 -28.95 -13.80
C GLY A 317 -4.52 -29.13 -12.58
N LEU A 318 -3.74 -28.11 -12.20
CA LEU A 318 -2.97 -28.11 -10.94
C LEU A 318 -3.84 -27.61 -9.79
N ASP A 319 -3.72 -28.24 -8.62
CA ASP A 319 -4.42 -27.83 -7.39
C ASP A 319 -3.65 -26.69 -6.68
N SER A 320 -3.83 -25.48 -7.20
CA SER A 320 -3.24 -24.25 -6.64
C SER A 320 -4.35 -23.35 -6.12
N ALA A 321 -4.21 -22.83 -4.89
CA ALA A 321 -5.19 -21.98 -4.24
C ALA A 321 -4.58 -20.68 -3.70
N TYR A 322 -5.37 -19.59 -3.74
CA TYR A 322 -5.03 -18.29 -3.16
C TYR A 322 -5.73 -18.11 -1.82
N HIS A 323 -4.97 -18.19 -0.73
CA HIS A 323 -5.53 -18.15 0.62
C HIS A 323 -5.76 -16.74 1.18
N GLY A 324 -5.60 -15.72 0.35
CA GLY A 324 -5.79 -14.32 0.73
C GLY A 324 -4.50 -13.54 0.86
N ALA A 325 -4.61 -12.31 1.36
CA ALA A 325 -3.48 -11.38 1.49
C ALA A 325 -3.39 -10.80 2.90
N TYR A 326 -2.15 -10.62 3.37
CA TYR A 326 -1.81 -9.80 4.53
C TYR A 326 -1.66 -8.31 4.17
N ALA A 327 -1.83 -7.94 2.91
CA ALA A 327 -1.69 -6.58 2.40
C ALA A 327 -0.34 -5.93 2.76
N SER A 328 0.74 -6.71 2.78
CA SER A 328 2.10 -6.19 3.04
C SER A 328 2.48 -5.12 2.03
N SER A 329 2.90 -3.97 2.54
CA SER A 329 3.21 -2.79 1.74
C SER A 329 4.38 -2.02 2.32
N VAL A 330 5.13 -1.36 1.45
CA VAL A 330 6.24 -0.48 1.81
C VAL A 330 6.23 0.74 0.89
N ILE A 331 6.58 1.90 1.43
CA ILE A 331 6.70 3.15 0.69
C ILE A 331 7.95 3.91 1.13
N LYS A 332 8.64 4.49 0.18
CA LYS A 332 9.68 5.49 0.41
C LYS A 332 9.00 6.85 0.69
N VAL A 333 9.48 7.56 1.69
CA VAL A 333 9.06 8.91 2.06
C VAL A 333 10.32 9.77 2.18
N PHE A 334 10.83 10.25 1.07
CA PHE A 334 12.14 10.88 0.92
C PHE A 334 13.29 9.95 1.36
N ASP A 335 13.91 10.20 2.50
CA ASP A 335 14.96 9.37 3.09
C ASP A 335 14.44 8.43 4.19
N MET A 336 13.13 8.42 4.43
CA MET A 336 12.44 7.56 5.39
C MET A 336 11.65 6.47 4.65
N THR A 337 11.43 5.36 5.31
CA THR A 337 10.61 4.25 4.83
C THR A 337 9.47 4.00 5.81
N ALA A 338 8.28 3.78 5.28
CA ALA A 338 7.12 3.33 6.05
C ALA A 338 6.59 2.02 5.48
N ALA A 339 6.27 1.05 6.34
CA ALA A 339 5.79 -0.26 5.93
C ALA A 339 4.72 -0.79 6.88
N ALA A 340 3.84 -1.63 6.33
CA ALA A 340 2.79 -2.29 7.10
C ALA A 340 2.52 -3.70 6.56
N THR A 341 2.08 -4.61 7.44
CA THR A 341 1.58 -5.94 7.09
C THR A 341 0.47 -6.33 8.05
N GLY A 342 -0.51 -7.12 7.58
CA GLY A 342 -1.67 -7.53 8.38
C GLY A 342 -2.69 -6.41 8.54
N ILE A 343 -3.20 -6.27 9.76
CA ILE A 343 -4.22 -5.28 10.10
C ILE A 343 -3.69 -4.25 11.11
N ASN A 344 -4.24 -3.05 11.07
CA ASN A 344 -4.00 -2.00 12.06
C ASN A 344 -5.04 -2.05 13.20
N GLU A 345 -4.92 -1.18 14.20
CA GLU A 345 -5.86 -1.13 15.33
C GLU A 345 -7.30 -0.84 14.91
N HIS A 346 -7.48 0.02 13.89
CA HIS A 346 -8.82 0.34 13.37
C HIS A 346 -9.51 -0.92 12.83
N ALA A 347 -8.82 -1.66 11.97
CA ALA A 347 -9.36 -2.90 11.40
C ALA A 347 -9.52 -4.01 12.45
N ALA A 348 -8.66 -4.07 13.47
CA ALA A 348 -8.81 -5.01 14.58
C ALA A 348 -10.07 -4.71 15.40
N LYS A 349 -10.34 -3.42 15.69
CA LYS A 349 -11.57 -2.96 16.38
C LYS A 349 -12.82 -3.25 15.56
N GLU A 350 -12.81 -2.94 14.26
CA GLU A 350 -13.93 -3.26 13.36
C GLU A 350 -14.23 -4.75 13.27
N ALA A 351 -13.19 -5.59 13.33
CA ALA A 351 -13.32 -7.04 13.35
C ALA A 351 -13.71 -7.62 14.72
N GLY A 352 -13.82 -6.78 15.76
CA GLY A 352 -14.14 -7.20 17.13
C GLY A 352 -13.06 -8.04 17.79
N LEU A 353 -11.81 -7.93 17.33
CA LEU A 353 -10.68 -8.70 17.85
C LEU A 353 -10.17 -8.06 19.16
N SER A 354 -9.95 -8.91 20.20
CA SER A 354 -9.26 -8.51 21.41
C SER A 354 -7.75 -8.60 21.18
N TYR A 355 -7.09 -7.45 21.17
CA TYR A 355 -5.67 -7.37 20.84
C TYR A 355 -4.84 -6.68 21.92
N GLU A 356 -3.56 -6.95 21.90
CA GLU A 356 -2.51 -6.20 22.60
C GLU A 356 -1.60 -5.56 21.56
N LYS A 357 -0.93 -4.47 21.92
CA LYS A 357 0.01 -3.79 21.05
C LYS A 357 1.33 -3.52 21.75
N ILE A 358 2.41 -3.56 21.00
CA ILE A 358 3.74 -3.20 21.44
C ILE A 358 4.24 -2.08 20.53
N VAL A 359 4.81 -1.04 21.13
CA VAL A 359 5.50 0.03 20.43
C VAL A 359 6.91 0.14 20.97
N LEU A 360 7.91 0.01 20.10
CA LEU A 360 9.31 0.13 20.47
C LEU A 360 10.08 0.92 19.39
N SER A 361 11.16 1.60 19.81
CA SER A 361 11.96 2.44 18.91
C SER A 361 13.45 2.11 19.04
N PRO A 362 13.89 0.89 18.69
CA PRO A 362 15.30 0.52 18.68
C PRO A 362 16.05 1.20 17.54
N GLU A 363 17.38 1.22 17.62
CA GLU A 363 18.21 1.54 16.46
C GLU A 363 18.13 0.42 15.41
N ASN A 364 18.29 0.81 14.15
CA ASN A 364 18.25 -0.11 12.99
C ASN A 364 19.44 -1.09 12.95
N HIS A 365 20.56 -0.71 13.57
CA HIS A 365 21.76 -1.54 13.69
C HIS A 365 22.53 -1.23 15.00
N ALA A 366 23.70 -1.86 15.20
CA ALA A 366 24.52 -1.69 16.41
C ALA A 366 24.92 -0.23 16.61
N SER A 367 24.67 0.30 17.82
CA SER A 367 24.89 1.72 18.18
C SER A 367 26.36 2.16 18.09
N TYR A 368 27.30 1.22 18.20
CA TYR A 368 28.73 1.48 18.04
C TYR A 368 29.20 1.59 16.57
N TYR A 369 28.35 1.21 15.62
CA TYR A 369 28.61 1.36 14.19
C TYR A 369 28.01 2.67 13.68
N PRO A 370 28.77 3.49 12.91
CA PRO A 370 28.29 4.80 12.47
C PRO A 370 27.03 4.74 11.63
N GLY A 371 26.14 5.71 11.81
CA GLY A 371 24.94 5.87 11.00
C GLY A 371 23.70 5.19 11.58
N GLY A 372 23.74 4.70 12.83
CA GLY A 372 22.57 4.17 13.53
C GLY A 372 21.45 5.22 13.62
N ARG A 373 20.24 4.81 13.28
CA ARG A 373 19.04 5.65 13.33
C ARG A 373 17.87 4.84 13.90
N ALA A 374 17.06 5.48 14.72
CA ALA A 374 15.90 4.84 15.30
C ALA A 374 14.89 4.40 14.23
N MET A 375 14.30 3.21 14.44
CA MET A 375 13.09 2.78 13.76
C MET A 375 12.00 2.53 14.79
N THR A 376 10.78 2.97 14.50
CA THR A 376 9.63 2.68 15.37
C THR A 376 8.86 1.50 14.78
N ILE A 377 8.65 0.49 15.60
CA ILE A 377 7.90 -0.72 15.29
C ILE A 377 6.66 -0.74 16.16
N LYS A 378 5.50 -0.95 15.55
CA LYS A 378 4.24 -1.24 16.23
C LYS A 378 3.80 -2.63 15.82
N LEU A 379 3.63 -3.51 16.79
CA LEU A 379 3.20 -4.90 16.62
C LEU A 379 1.85 -5.08 17.30
N LEU A 380 0.88 -5.65 16.59
CA LEU A 380 -0.42 -6.05 17.12
C LEU A 380 -0.52 -7.56 17.17
N TYR A 381 -1.01 -8.11 18.30
CA TYR A 381 -1.27 -9.55 18.44
C TYR A 381 -2.57 -9.79 19.24
N GLU A 382 -3.21 -10.91 18.99
CA GLU A 382 -4.45 -11.31 19.66
C GLU A 382 -4.16 -11.76 21.10
N LYS A 383 -4.93 -11.26 22.07
CA LYS A 383 -4.63 -11.49 23.50
C LYS A 383 -4.64 -12.95 23.92
N GLU A 384 -5.58 -13.74 23.44
CA GLU A 384 -5.75 -15.13 23.88
C GLU A 384 -4.82 -16.09 23.15
N SER A 385 -4.76 -15.97 21.82
CA SER A 385 -3.98 -16.88 20.97
C SER A 385 -2.52 -16.48 20.85
N LEU A 386 -2.18 -15.23 21.14
CA LEU A 386 -0.90 -14.55 20.92
C LEU A 386 -0.51 -14.45 19.43
N ARG A 387 -1.43 -14.79 18.52
CA ARG A 387 -1.23 -14.74 17.08
C ARG A 387 -0.95 -13.29 16.63
N ILE A 388 0.05 -13.10 15.80
CA ILE A 388 0.36 -11.79 15.22
C ILE A 388 -0.77 -11.40 14.27
N LEU A 389 -1.36 -10.22 14.49
CA LEU A 389 -2.46 -9.67 13.69
C LEU A 389 -1.95 -8.67 12.66
N GLY A 390 -0.89 -7.94 12.98
CA GLY A 390 -0.34 -6.95 12.08
C GLY A 390 0.86 -6.24 12.66
N ALA A 391 1.58 -5.55 11.80
CA ALA A 391 2.72 -4.74 12.20
C ALA A 391 2.89 -3.53 11.27
N GLN A 392 3.47 -2.48 11.85
CA GLN A 392 3.80 -1.23 11.17
C GLN A 392 5.20 -0.83 11.58
N ILE A 393 6.00 -0.39 10.62
CA ILE A 393 7.37 0.07 10.88
C ILE A 393 7.62 1.36 10.13
N VAL A 394 8.19 2.35 10.83
CA VAL A 394 8.66 3.60 10.24
C VAL A 394 10.10 3.84 10.68
N GLY A 395 10.97 4.16 9.75
CA GLY A 395 12.39 4.36 10.00
C GLY A 395 13.14 4.76 8.75
N PHE A 396 14.46 4.71 8.80
CA PHE A 396 15.28 5.13 7.66
C PHE A 396 15.86 3.94 6.89
N ASP A 397 16.50 3.01 7.58
CA ASP A 397 17.13 1.84 6.98
C ASP A 397 16.64 0.55 7.64
N GLY A 398 16.53 -0.51 6.85
CA GLY A 398 16.18 -1.86 7.31
C GLY A 398 14.74 -2.07 7.75
N VAL A 399 13.84 -1.15 7.39
CA VAL A 399 12.39 -1.26 7.59
C VAL A 399 11.82 -2.37 6.73
N ASP A 400 12.18 -2.39 5.45
CA ASP A 400 11.80 -3.40 4.46
C ASP A 400 12.17 -4.82 4.89
N LYS A 401 13.40 -5.01 5.38
CA LYS A 401 13.85 -6.30 5.94
C LYS A 401 12.93 -6.79 7.07
N ARG A 402 12.60 -5.91 8.02
CA ARG A 402 11.85 -6.29 9.23
C ARG A 402 10.38 -6.52 8.97
N ILE A 403 9.77 -5.73 8.10
CA ILE A 403 8.37 -5.97 7.74
C ILE A 403 8.19 -7.32 7.02
N ASP A 404 9.16 -7.74 6.21
CA ASP A 404 9.14 -9.04 5.53
C ASP A 404 9.32 -10.20 6.52
N VAL A 405 10.17 -10.03 7.55
CA VAL A 405 10.28 -11.02 8.64
C VAL A 405 8.93 -11.18 9.36
N LEU A 406 8.26 -10.06 9.69
CA LEU A 406 6.94 -10.10 10.35
C LEU A 406 5.86 -10.69 9.44
N ALA A 407 5.84 -10.34 8.17
CA ALA A 407 4.92 -10.93 7.19
C ALA A 407 5.12 -12.44 7.06
N THR A 408 6.37 -12.90 7.08
CA THR A 408 6.74 -14.33 7.07
C THR A 408 6.30 -15.03 8.35
N ALA A 409 6.55 -14.42 9.51
CA ALA A 409 6.12 -14.93 10.81
C ALA A 409 4.58 -15.07 10.88
N MET A 410 3.84 -14.07 10.40
CA MET A 410 2.38 -14.13 10.29
C MET A 410 1.91 -15.26 9.39
N GLN A 411 2.52 -15.43 8.24
CA GLN A 411 2.18 -16.51 7.30
C GLN A 411 2.51 -17.89 7.87
N ALA A 412 3.56 -18.00 8.68
CA ALA A 412 3.91 -19.22 9.40
C ALA A 412 3.02 -19.49 10.64
N GLY A 413 2.12 -18.57 10.99
CA GLY A 413 1.24 -18.69 12.15
C GLY A 413 1.95 -18.53 13.49
N MET A 414 3.10 -17.85 13.52
CA MET A 414 3.86 -17.61 14.73
C MET A 414 3.12 -16.73 15.73
N LYS A 415 3.39 -16.96 17.02
CA LYS A 415 2.93 -16.12 18.13
C LYS A 415 3.93 -15.00 18.38
N ALA A 416 3.46 -13.87 18.92
CA ALA A 416 4.31 -12.71 19.18
C ALA A 416 5.54 -13.01 20.08
N PRO A 417 5.45 -13.77 21.18
CA PRO A 417 6.64 -14.14 21.97
C PRO A 417 7.66 -15.00 21.21
N GLU A 418 7.22 -15.79 20.20
CA GLU A 418 8.12 -16.66 19.42
C GLU A 418 9.09 -15.86 18.54
N LEU A 419 8.82 -14.60 18.28
CA LEU A 419 9.74 -13.69 17.59
C LEU A 419 11.08 -13.56 18.34
N ALA A 420 11.10 -13.75 19.65
CA ALA A 420 12.30 -13.77 20.49
C ALA A 420 13.32 -14.83 20.07
N CYS A 421 12.83 -15.95 19.51
CA CYS A 421 13.64 -17.12 19.16
C CYS A 421 14.11 -17.13 17.71
N LEU A 422 13.74 -16.12 16.88
CA LEU A 422 14.16 -16.07 15.49
C LEU A 422 15.69 -15.89 15.39
N ASP A 423 16.32 -16.79 14.63
CA ASP A 423 17.75 -16.70 14.32
C ASP A 423 17.94 -15.81 13.09
N LEU A 424 18.13 -14.51 13.35
CA LEU A 424 18.23 -13.48 12.31
C LEU A 424 19.69 -13.10 12.06
N ALA A 425 20.01 -12.89 10.79
CA ALA A 425 21.36 -12.52 10.36
C ALA A 425 21.81 -11.19 10.97
N TYR A 426 23.02 -11.22 11.57
CA TYR A 426 23.63 -10.07 12.23
C TYR A 426 25.03 -9.80 11.70
N ALA A 427 25.28 -8.53 11.40
CA ALA A 427 26.59 -7.89 11.43
C ALA A 427 26.37 -6.41 11.74
N PRO A 428 27.35 -5.68 12.32
CA PRO A 428 27.16 -4.31 12.81
C PRO A 428 26.51 -3.34 11.83
N PRO A 429 26.79 -3.36 10.50
CA PRO A 429 26.17 -2.43 9.55
C PRO A 429 24.68 -2.73 9.25
N TYR A 430 24.16 -3.92 9.62
CA TYR A 430 22.84 -4.38 9.17
C TYR A 430 21.85 -4.58 10.31
N SER A 431 22.32 -4.84 11.52
CA SER A 431 21.47 -5.09 12.69
C SER A 431 22.25 -4.95 13.99
N SER A 432 21.60 -5.20 15.10
CA SER A 432 22.23 -5.51 16.40
C SER A 432 22.10 -7.00 16.69
N ALA A 433 22.90 -7.53 17.62
CA ALA A 433 22.83 -8.95 18.02
C ALA A 433 21.44 -9.34 18.55
N LYS A 434 20.71 -8.39 19.11
CA LYS A 434 19.28 -8.46 19.39
C LYS A 434 18.56 -7.66 18.30
N ASP A 435 18.14 -8.33 17.21
CA ASP A 435 17.42 -7.64 16.15
C ASP A 435 16.16 -6.96 16.71
N PRO A 436 15.74 -5.81 16.20
CA PRO A 436 14.47 -5.17 16.56
C PRO A 436 13.26 -6.10 16.63
N ILE A 437 13.22 -7.13 15.80
CA ILE A 437 12.15 -8.13 15.83
C ILE A 437 12.27 -9.07 17.05
N ASN A 438 13.49 -9.48 17.41
CA ASN A 438 13.69 -10.25 18.66
C ASN A 438 13.30 -9.40 19.87
N MET A 439 13.61 -8.10 19.88
CA MET A 439 13.22 -7.19 20.97
C MET A 439 11.69 -7.09 21.11
N ALA A 440 10.94 -7.04 19.99
CA ALA A 440 9.47 -7.10 20.04
C ALA A 440 8.98 -8.41 20.68
N GLY A 441 9.62 -9.53 20.37
CA GLY A 441 9.34 -10.85 21.00
C GLY A 441 9.61 -10.85 22.51
N PHE A 442 10.74 -10.28 22.95
CA PHE A 442 11.06 -10.17 24.37
C PHE A 442 10.05 -9.31 25.13
N ILE A 443 9.59 -8.21 24.53
CA ILE A 443 8.55 -7.36 25.14
C ILE A 443 7.24 -8.13 25.24
N ALA A 444 6.83 -8.86 24.18
CA ALA A 444 5.64 -9.71 24.22
C ALA A 444 5.71 -10.73 25.35
N GLU A 445 6.84 -11.45 25.49
CA GLU A 445 7.05 -12.41 26.58
C GLU A 445 6.93 -11.75 27.96
N ASN A 446 7.53 -10.56 28.14
CA ASN A 446 7.49 -9.86 29.41
C ASN A 446 6.06 -9.40 29.78
N ILE A 447 5.26 -9.00 28.81
CA ILE A 447 3.85 -8.63 29.02
C ILE A 447 3.04 -9.88 29.40
N GLU A 448 3.14 -10.95 28.63
CA GLU A 448 2.40 -12.20 28.83
C GLU A 448 2.74 -12.90 30.15
N THR A 449 3.99 -12.79 30.60
CA THR A 449 4.42 -13.33 31.89
C THR A 449 4.16 -12.38 33.07
N GLY A 450 3.56 -11.22 32.82
CA GLY A 450 3.22 -10.21 33.84
C GLY A 450 4.42 -9.48 34.45
N LYS A 451 5.61 -9.58 33.83
CA LYS A 451 6.83 -8.88 34.30
C LYS A 451 6.78 -7.39 33.98
N VAL A 452 6.04 -7.00 32.94
CA VAL A 452 5.85 -5.61 32.50
C VAL A 452 4.38 -5.34 32.32
N LYS A 453 3.93 -4.18 32.83
CA LYS A 453 2.66 -3.58 32.49
C LYS A 453 2.95 -2.37 31.62
N GLN A 454 2.19 -2.18 30.56
CA GLN A 454 2.37 -1.05 29.65
C GLN A 454 1.15 -0.12 29.66
N PHE A 455 1.40 1.12 29.31
CA PHE A 455 0.36 2.10 28.95
C PHE A 455 0.74 2.71 27.61
N HIS A 456 -0.22 3.30 26.95
CA HIS A 456 -0.04 3.93 25.65
C HIS A 456 -0.42 5.41 25.70
N TYR A 457 -0.11 6.16 24.66
CA TYR A 457 -0.37 7.61 24.62
C TYR A 457 -1.87 7.95 24.80
N GLU A 458 -2.76 7.07 24.37
CA GLU A 458 -4.21 7.22 24.54
C GLU A 458 -4.62 7.20 26.01
N ASP A 459 -3.87 6.51 26.87
CA ASP A 459 -4.16 6.38 28.30
C ASP A 459 -3.75 7.62 29.10
N LEU A 460 -2.92 8.51 28.53
CA LEU A 460 -2.33 9.64 29.24
C LEU A 460 -3.36 10.61 29.83
N ALA A 461 -4.45 10.88 29.12
CA ALA A 461 -5.49 11.79 29.59
C ALA A 461 -6.16 11.25 30.85
N ASP A 462 -6.44 9.94 30.88
CA ASP A 462 -7.02 9.26 32.05
C ASP A 462 -5.99 9.16 33.18
N LEU A 463 -4.75 8.75 32.91
CA LEU A 463 -3.69 8.66 33.92
C LEU A 463 -3.43 10.01 34.61
N ARG A 464 -3.42 11.11 33.88
CA ARG A 464 -3.25 12.47 34.40
C ARG A 464 -4.42 12.88 35.33
N SER A 465 -5.62 12.38 35.07
CA SER A 465 -6.80 12.69 35.87
C SER A 465 -6.88 11.90 37.16
N ARG A 466 -6.13 10.82 37.31
CA ARG A 466 -6.17 9.93 38.48
C ARG A 466 -5.40 10.54 39.67
N PRO A 467 -6.04 10.73 40.83
CA PRO A 467 -5.33 11.21 42.02
C PRO A 467 -4.29 10.19 42.50
N GLY A 468 -3.13 10.67 42.93
CA GLY A 468 -2.08 9.83 43.50
C GLY A 468 -1.29 9.01 42.51
N VAL A 469 -1.36 9.33 41.21
CA VAL A 469 -0.52 8.73 40.16
C VAL A 469 0.71 9.62 39.94
N MET A 470 1.87 9.00 39.83
CA MET A 470 3.12 9.65 39.45
C MET A 470 3.48 9.28 38.02
N LEU A 471 3.73 10.30 37.19
CA LEU A 471 4.18 10.12 35.80
C LEU A 471 5.69 10.41 35.73
N LEU A 472 6.48 9.41 35.34
CA LEU A 472 7.94 9.45 35.37
C LEU A 472 8.53 9.34 33.95
N ASP A 473 9.33 10.33 33.57
CA ASP A 473 10.13 10.29 32.36
C ASP A 473 11.57 9.86 32.71
N THR A 474 11.97 8.67 32.27
CA THR A 474 13.30 8.10 32.52
C THR A 474 14.32 8.42 31.45
N ARG A 475 14.00 9.26 30.48
CA ARG A 475 14.94 9.71 29.44
C ARG A 475 16.02 10.62 30.03
N THR A 476 17.06 10.88 29.26
CA THR A 476 18.11 11.81 29.63
C THR A 476 17.56 13.23 29.86
N VAL A 477 18.27 14.04 30.64
CA VAL A 477 17.92 15.45 30.90
C VAL A 477 17.79 16.23 29.58
N GLY A 478 18.67 15.95 28.60
CA GLY A 478 18.64 16.60 27.30
C GLY A 478 17.41 16.27 26.48
N GLU A 479 16.99 14.99 26.46
CA GLU A 479 15.78 14.53 25.75
C GLU A 479 14.52 15.12 26.41
N TYR A 480 14.47 15.14 27.73
CA TYR A 480 13.36 15.75 28.47
C TYR A 480 13.26 17.25 28.18
N ALA A 481 14.38 17.98 28.19
CA ALA A 481 14.42 19.41 27.89
C ALA A 481 14.03 19.72 26.42
N ALA A 482 14.35 18.84 25.50
CA ALA A 482 13.99 18.99 24.08
C ALA A 482 12.48 18.84 23.83
N GLY A 483 11.76 18.15 24.75
CA GLY A 483 10.30 18.00 24.72
C GLY A 483 9.85 16.81 25.55
N HIS A 484 8.82 17.01 26.36
CA HIS A 484 8.24 15.99 27.23
C HIS A 484 6.71 16.13 27.34
N ALA A 485 6.08 15.06 27.75
CA ALA A 485 4.64 15.11 28.02
C ALA A 485 4.38 15.86 29.34
N GLU A 486 3.41 16.77 29.33
CA GLU A 486 3.03 17.55 30.52
C GLU A 486 2.68 16.66 31.71
N GLY A 487 3.13 17.05 32.90
CA GLY A 487 2.86 16.32 34.15
C GLY A 487 3.86 15.21 34.47
N PHE A 488 4.82 14.93 33.58
CA PHE A 488 5.92 14.00 33.87
C PHE A 488 7.06 14.68 34.65
N ILE A 489 7.61 13.96 35.60
CA ILE A 489 8.89 14.34 36.27
C ILE A 489 10.03 13.58 35.63
N ASN A 490 11.20 14.20 35.54
CA ASN A 490 12.37 13.55 34.93
C ASN A 490 13.32 13.00 35.99
N ILE A 491 13.51 11.71 35.97
CA ILE A 491 14.60 11.04 36.67
C ILE A 491 15.29 10.09 35.65
N PRO A 492 16.44 10.47 35.11
CA PRO A 492 17.14 9.64 34.13
C PRO A 492 17.38 8.21 34.63
N LEU A 493 17.24 7.24 33.73
CA LEU A 493 17.34 5.82 34.06
C LEU A 493 18.65 5.48 34.79
N ASP A 494 19.77 6.11 34.38
CA ASP A 494 21.10 5.87 34.97
C ASP A 494 21.20 6.32 36.43
N SER A 495 20.41 7.33 36.84
CA SER A 495 20.35 7.83 38.22
C SER A 495 19.15 7.33 39.00
N LEU A 496 18.19 6.65 38.35
CA LEU A 496 16.92 6.28 38.96
C LEU A 496 17.11 5.42 40.22
N ARG A 497 18.03 4.46 40.19
CA ARG A 497 18.27 3.54 41.34
C ARG A 497 18.71 4.30 42.59
N ASP A 498 19.53 5.33 42.45
CA ASP A 498 20.03 6.14 43.55
C ASP A 498 18.99 7.16 44.03
N ARG A 499 17.99 7.44 43.20
CA ARG A 499 16.93 8.42 43.45
C ARG A 499 15.55 7.77 43.73
N LEU A 500 15.49 6.47 43.95
CA LEU A 500 14.24 5.74 44.26
C LEU A 500 13.50 6.32 45.50
N ALA A 501 14.23 6.91 46.46
CA ALA A 501 13.63 7.55 47.62
C ALA A 501 12.80 8.81 47.29
N GLU A 502 12.94 9.37 46.11
CA GLU A 502 12.12 10.49 45.61
C GLU A 502 10.73 10.04 45.13
N LEU A 503 10.55 8.72 44.92
CA LEU A 503 9.28 8.12 44.50
C LEU A 503 8.52 7.57 45.72
N ASP A 504 7.23 7.90 45.82
CA ASP A 504 6.38 7.32 46.85
C ASP A 504 6.03 5.86 46.51
N ALA A 505 6.52 4.93 47.32
CA ALA A 505 6.28 3.49 47.15
C ALA A 505 4.81 3.08 47.25
N HIS A 506 3.94 3.96 47.78
CA HIS A 506 2.49 3.73 47.91
C HIS A 506 1.69 4.29 46.72
N GLN A 507 2.33 5.00 45.82
CA GLN A 507 1.69 5.55 44.62
C GLN A 507 2.05 4.74 43.37
N PRO A 508 1.08 4.51 42.47
CA PRO A 508 1.39 3.95 41.15
C PRO A 508 2.30 4.89 40.37
N VAL A 509 3.39 4.36 39.82
CA VAL A 509 4.33 5.08 38.94
C VAL A 509 4.18 4.54 37.51
N TYR A 510 4.01 5.43 36.57
CA TYR A 510 3.88 5.13 35.13
C TYR A 510 4.96 5.79 34.32
#